data_90c0b94bc11be0a4b90cbae7c0fa13eb
#
_entry.id   90c0b94bc11be0a4b90cbae7c0fa13eb
#
_cell.length_a   1.000
_cell.length_b   1.000
_cell.length_c   1.000
_cell.angle_alpha   90.00
_cell.angle_beta   90.00
_cell.angle_gamma   90.00
#
_symmetry.space_group_name_H-M   'P 1'
#
loop_
_entity.id
_entity.type
_entity.pdbx_description
1 polymer ?
#
loop_
_entity_poly.entity_id
_entity_poly.type
_entity_poly.pdbx_seq_one_letter_code
_entity_poly.pdbx_strand_id
1 'polypeptide(L)'
;MAQEQPVRVGRRLAAIVAADVAGYSRLMGIDEVGTARTLREHRRVTDALVAKHGGRLVKTTGDGVLLEFPSVVDAVECALAMQAAMAQRNEGIPQDRRMLLRIGINLGDILIEDDDILGDGVNVAARLEGIAEPGGICVSDDVYRQVVGKVSAQFVDDGEQQLKNISRRVRICRVLPQGAANKIRPQLTVPDKPSIAVLPFDNMSEVSDDIYFADGIAEDIIAELSRYPDLFIVARNSSFTYRGKAVRVGDVARELGVRYVLEGSVRRSGNRVRVNAQLIDATNGNHLWAQRFDRNLEDLFSVQDEVTQSIVAVLPERVQAAAFEAASRKTSNSLDAYDHLLRGKYCHHLETLEANSEAEAHFDRSIDLDPRFASAFAWKACTLGQAWNNEFRPRTPELFQEMIQLVEHAASLDENDTECHRIMCRIALIQAKYAKSDYHLERALVLNPNDPRLVVQRGINLTFLGNPAAAIPWIETAMRLDPFSAHRYYLDLVRALFMDRRPAEAVAVLERTTRQHWEHYLWAAASNAALNEKAAALEAAQGAIMLRPQLSIASYVDGRFKWKRSEDRARLREALARAGLPE
;
A
#
# COMPACT_ATOMS: atom_id res chain seq x y z
N MET A 1 -73.44 4.49 9.80
CA MET A 1 -72.07 4.83 9.44
C MET A 1 -71.18 4.33 10.56
N ALA A 2 -70.52 3.21 10.35
CA ALA A 2 -69.56 2.69 11.34
C ALA A 2 -68.28 3.54 11.19
N GLN A 3 -67.85 4.15 12.26
CA GLN A 3 -66.55 4.83 12.33
C GLN A 3 -65.48 3.74 12.36
N GLU A 4 -64.70 3.66 11.29
CA GLU A 4 -63.45 2.88 11.29
C GLU A 4 -62.54 3.50 12.34
N GLN A 5 -62.22 2.74 13.37
CA GLN A 5 -61.19 3.12 14.33
C GLN A 5 -59.84 3.09 13.62
N PRO A 6 -59.01 4.12 13.74
CA PRO A 6 -57.69 4.11 13.12
C PRO A 6 -56.89 2.93 13.70
N VAL A 7 -56.40 2.06 12.80
CA VAL A 7 -55.45 0.97 13.12
C VAL A 7 -54.28 1.59 13.88
N ARG A 8 -54.07 1.22 15.13
CA ARG A 8 -52.90 1.64 15.91
C ARG A 8 -51.67 0.95 15.29
N VAL A 9 -50.94 1.65 14.41
CA VAL A 9 -49.67 1.17 13.91
C VAL A 9 -48.71 1.04 15.10
N GLY A 10 -48.28 -0.19 15.39
CA GLY A 10 -47.35 -0.46 16.51
C GLY A 10 -45.97 0.17 16.21
N ARG A 11 -45.49 1.01 17.09
CA ARG A 11 -44.10 1.53 17.03
C ARG A 11 -43.26 0.93 18.12
N ARG A 12 -42.00 0.57 17.80
CA ARG A 12 -41.02 0.16 18.82
C ARG A 12 -39.59 0.49 18.38
N LEU A 13 -38.70 0.62 19.36
CA LEU A 13 -37.27 0.74 19.12
C LEU A 13 -36.68 -0.65 18.83
N ALA A 14 -35.90 -0.78 17.77
CA ALA A 14 -35.22 -2.01 17.41
C ALA A 14 -33.85 -1.74 16.80
N ALA A 15 -32.95 -2.73 16.89
CA ALA A 15 -31.72 -2.75 16.11
C ALA A 15 -32.02 -3.37 14.74
N ILE A 16 -31.70 -2.63 13.70
CA ILE A 16 -31.99 -2.96 12.31
C ILE A 16 -30.65 -3.26 11.64
N VAL A 17 -30.55 -4.42 11.00
CA VAL A 17 -29.37 -4.83 10.24
C VAL A 17 -29.76 -5.01 8.77
N ALA A 18 -29.10 -4.25 7.90
CA ALA A 18 -29.13 -4.45 6.47
C ALA A 18 -27.81 -5.09 6.02
N ALA A 19 -27.88 -6.12 5.22
CA ALA A 19 -26.69 -6.76 4.66
C ALA A 19 -26.92 -7.15 3.21
N ASP A 20 -25.91 -6.99 2.36
CA ASP A 20 -25.91 -7.41 0.96
C ASP A 20 -24.57 -8.04 0.53
N VAL A 21 -24.52 -8.60 -0.67
CA VAL A 21 -23.30 -9.16 -1.26
C VAL A 21 -22.62 -8.12 -2.16
N ALA A 22 -21.41 -7.73 -1.78
CA ALA A 22 -20.61 -6.78 -2.55
C ALA A 22 -20.33 -7.29 -3.98
N GLY A 23 -20.80 -6.53 -4.99
CA GLY A 23 -20.58 -6.87 -6.39
C GLY A 23 -21.31 -8.11 -6.89
N TYR A 24 -22.47 -8.44 -6.34
CA TYR A 24 -23.26 -9.62 -6.71
C TYR A 24 -23.52 -9.74 -8.21
N SER A 25 -23.90 -8.65 -8.89
CA SER A 25 -24.14 -8.64 -10.35
C SER A 25 -22.89 -9.05 -11.14
N ARG A 26 -21.70 -8.67 -10.69
CA ARG A 26 -20.42 -9.09 -11.30
C ARG A 26 -20.19 -10.59 -11.12
N LEU A 27 -20.43 -11.11 -9.92
CA LEU A 27 -20.32 -12.56 -9.64
C LEU A 27 -21.29 -13.37 -10.49
N MET A 28 -22.53 -12.92 -10.62
CA MET A 28 -23.55 -13.52 -11.51
C MET A 28 -23.11 -13.50 -12.98
N GLY A 29 -22.43 -12.44 -13.43
CA GLY A 29 -21.90 -12.37 -14.80
C GLY A 29 -20.76 -13.34 -15.07
N ILE A 30 -20.03 -13.79 -14.04
CA ILE A 30 -18.93 -14.77 -14.16
C ILE A 30 -19.48 -16.21 -14.13
N ASP A 31 -20.35 -16.52 -13.17
CA ASP A 31 -20.96 -17.85 -13.00
C ASP A 31 -22.32 -17.71 -12.27
N GLU A 32 -23.39 -17.65 -13.07
CA GLU A 32 -24.75 -17.47 -12.55
C GLU A 32 -25.19 -18.61 -11.63
N VAL A 33 -25.00 -19.84 -12.07
CA VAL A 33 -25.49 -21.03 -11.36
C VAL A 33 -24.69 -21.26 -10.07
N GLY A 34 -23.36 -21.15 -10.16
CA GLY A 34 -22.47 -21.29 -9.02
C GLY A 34 -22.69 -20.20 -7.98
N THR A 35 -22.83 -18.93 -8.42
CA THR A 35 -23.10 -17.78 -7.54
C THR A 35 -24.43 -17.94 -6.80
N ALA A 36 -25.51 -18.32 -7.51
CA ALA A 36 -26.82 -18.54 -6.90
C ALA A 36 -26.83 -19.72 -5.90
N ARG A 37 -26.05 -20.78 -6.16
CA ARG A 37 -25.87 -21.89 -5.22
C ARG A 37 -25.12 -21.45 -3.98
N THR A 38 -24.00 -20.76 -4.15
CA THR A 38 -23.17 -20.24 -3.05
C THR A 38 -23.96 -19.28 -2.16
N LEU A 39 -24.76 -18.38 -2.75
CA LEU A 39 -25.63 -17.47 -1.99
C LEU A 39 -26.62 -18.24 -1.12
N ARG A 40 -27.24 -19.30 -1.63
CA ARG A 40 -28.17 -20.13 -0.86
C ARG A 40 -27.47 -20.84 0.31
N GLU A 41 -26.26 -21.33 0.10
CA GLU A 41 -25.45 -21.96 1.15
C GLU A 41 -25.03 -20.95 2.22
N HIS A 42 -24.64 -19.73 1.81
CA HIS A 42 -24.31 -18.65 2.74
C HIS A 42 -25.52 -18.22 3.56
N ARG A 43 -26.70 -18.10 2.94
CA ARG A 43 -27.96 -17.78 3.65
C ARG A 43 -28.28 -18.78 4.75
N ARG A 44 -28.14 -20.08 4.52
CA ARG A 44 -28.37 -21.09 5.57
C ARG A 44 -27.48 -20.87 6.80
N VAL A 45 -26.23 -20.45 6.58
CA VAL A 45 -25.29 -20.15 7.67
C VAL A 45 -25.71 -18.87 8.39
N THR A 46 -26.02 -17.80 7.64
CA THR A 46 -26.44 -16.53 8.23
C THR A 46 -27.78 -16.65 8.97
N ASP A 47 -28.74 -17.37 8.44
CA ASP A 47 -30.03 -17.60 9.10
C ASP A 47 -29.87 -18.32 10.45
N ALA A 48 -28.98 -19.32 10.52
CA ALA A 48 -28.66 -20.02 11.77
C ALA A 48 -28.00 -19.08 12.79
N LEU A 49 -27.10 -18.16 12.34
CA LEU A 49 -26.49 -17.18 13.21
C LEU A 49 -27.48 -16.13 13.69
N VAL A 50 -28.38 -15.66 12.84
CA VAL A 50 -29.46 -14.71 13.20
C VAL A 50 -30.35 -15.32 14.29
N ALA A 51 -30.82 -16.55 14.10
CA ALA A 51 -31.61 -17.22 15.09
C ALA A 51 -30.89 -17.44 16.43
N LYS A 52 -29.58 -17.80 16.37
CA LYS A 52 -28.73 -17.97 17.56
C LYS A 52 -28.63 -16.71 18.39
N HIS A 53 -28.58 -15.54 17.74
CA HIS A 53 -28.46 -14.22 18.40
C HIS A 53 -29.83 -13.56 18.64
N GLY A 54 -30.93 -14.30 18.58
CA GLY A 54 -32.27 -13.78 18.87
C GLY A 54 -32.84 -12.80 17.85
N GLY A 55 -32.25 -12.74 16.66
CA GLY A 55 -32.75 -11.94 15.56
C GLY A 55 -33.80 -12.64 14.72
N ARG A 56 -34.52 -11.89 13.89
CA ARG A 56 -35.42 -12.43 12.89
C ARG A 56 -35.10 -11.86 11.48
N LEU A 57 -35.31 -12.67 10.48
CA LEU A 57 -35.33 -12.22 9.08
C LEU A 57 -36.68 -11.52 8.83
N VAL A 58 -36.60 -10.25 8.40
CA VAL A 58 -37.76 -9.47 7.99
C VAL A 58 -38.11 -9.76 6.55
N LYS A 59 -37.14 -9.51 5.66
CA LYS A 59 -37.28 -9.77 4.22
C LYS A 59 -35.95 -9.94 3.51
N THR A 60 -36.00 -10.51 2.33
CA THR A 60 -34.87 -10.60 1.39
C THR A 60 -35.07 -9.60 0.25
N THR A 61 -33.99 -8.95 -0.17
CA THR A 61 -33.94 -7.96 -1.27
C THR A 61 -32.95 -8.40 -2.33
N GLY A 62 -33.31 -9.43 -3.11
CA GLY A 62 -32.38 -10.02 -4.07
C GLY A 62 -31.26 -10.78 -3.36
N ASP A 63 -30.02 -10.29 -3.41
CA ASP A 63 -28.85 -10.82 -2.69
C ASP A 63 -28.76 -10.31 -1.24
N GLY A 64 -29.48 -9.24 -0.91
CA GLY A 64 -29.49 -8.64 0.42
C GLY A 64 -30.54 -9.24 1.37
N VAL A 65 -30.40 -8.92 2.65
CA VAL A 65 -31.33 -9.28 3.74
C VAL A 65 -31.55 -8.08 4.67
N LEU A 66 -32.77 -7.97 5.19
CA LEU A 66 -33.13 -7.06 6.26
C LEU A 66 -33.47 -7.89 7.50
N LEU A 67 -32.76 -7.61 8.59
CA LEU A 67 -32.87 -8.33 9.85
C LEU A 67 -33.27 -7.36 10.97
N GLU A 68 -33.93 -7.87 11.97
CA GLU A 68 -34.32 -7.15 13.17
C GLU A 68 -33.87 -7.88 14.43
N PHE A 69 -33.35 -7.12 15.39
CA PHE A 69 -32.92 -7.63 16.69
C PHE A 69 -33.51 -6.79 17.82
N PRO A 70 -33.98 -7.41 18.91
CA PRO A 70 -34.40 -6.70 20.10
C PRO A 70 -33.23 -6.08 20.89
N SER A 71 -32.01 -6.61 20.69
CA SER A 71 -30.77 -6.19 21.33
C SER A 71 -29.77 -5.67 20.31
N VAL A 72 -29.23 -4.48 20.56
CA VAL A 72 -28.15 -3.88 19.73
C VAL A 72 -26.85 -4.67 19.87
N VAL A 73 -26.57 -5.20 21.06
CA VAL A 73 -25.38 -6.02 21.34
C VAL A 73 -25.43 -7.30 20.50
N ASP A 74 -26.57 -8.00 20.55
CA ASP A 74 -26.76 -9.24 19.78
C ASP A 74 -26.70 -8.99 18.27
N ALA A 75 -27.20 -7.84 17.79
CA ALA A 75 -27.11 -7.46 16.39
C ALA A 75 -25.65 -7.29 15.91
N VAL A 76 -24.82 -6.64 16.71
CA VAL A 76 -23.39 -6.43 16.38
C VAL A 76 -22.60 -7.74 16.51
N GLU A 77 -22.86 -8.56 17.54
CA GLU A 77 -22.23 -9.87 17.70
C GLU A 77 -22.61 -10.83 16.56
N CYS A 78 -23.89 -10.82 16.14
CA CYS A 78 -24.32 -11.57 14.96
C CYS A 78 -23.60 -11.13 13.69
N ALA A 79 -23.50 -9.83 13.45
CA ALA A 79 -22.80 -9.28 12.28
C ALA A 79 -21.31 -9.67 12.26
N LEU A 80 -20.63 -9.64 13.40
CA LEU A 80 -19.25 -10.12 13.54
C LEU A 80 -19.14 -11.62 13.24
N ALA A 81 -20.05 -12.43 13.78
CA ALA A 81 -20.10 -13.87 13.52
C ALA A 81 -20.37 -14.17 12.04
N MET A 82 -21.26 -13.40 11.39
CA MET A 82 -21.52 -13.52 9.94
C MET A 82 -20.26 -13.23 9.13
N GLN A 83 -19.53 -12.15 9.41
CA GLN A 83 -18.29 -11.83 8.70
C GLN A 83 -17.20 -12.89 8.91
N ALA A 84 -17.06 -13.41 10.14
CA ALA A 84 -16.11 -14.49 10.44
C ALA A 84 -16.44 -15.78 9.67
N ALA A 85 -17.70 -16.16 9.62
CA ALA A 85 -18.16 -17.33 8.86
C ALA A 85 -17.93 -17.15 7.34
N MET A 86 -18.16 -15.94 6.81
CA MET A 86 -17.89 -15.64 5.39
C MET A 86 -16.39 -15.66 5.09
N ALA A 87 -15.54 -15.12 5.97
CA ALA A 87 -14.09 -15.15 5.81
C ALA A 87 -13.58 -16.59 5.72
N GLN A 88 -14.02 -17.48 6.62
CA GLN A 88 -13.67 -18.90 6.61
C GLN A 88 -14.11 -19.60 5.31
N ARG A 89 -15.31 -19.31 4.82
CA ARG A 89 -15.82 -19.91 3.57
C ARG A 89 -15.13 -19.40 2.32
N ASN A 90 -14.51 -18.23 2.39
CA ASN A 90 -13.71 -17.66 1.30
C ASN A 90 -12.24 -18.11 1.32
N GLU A 91 -11.82 -18.95 2.27
CA GLU A 91 -10.48 -19.54 2.29
C GLU A 91 -10.26 -20.40 1.04
N GLY A 92 -9.14 -20.18 0.35
CA GLY A 92 -8.81 -20.88 -0.90
C GLY A 92 -9.59 -20.43 -2.14
N ILE A 93 -10.57 -19.50 -2.02
CA ILE A 93 -11.32 -18.98 -3.16
C ILE A 93 -10.54 -17.77 -3.76
N PRO A 94 -10.32 -17.72 -5.09
CA PRO A 94 -9.71 -16.58 -5.78
C PRO A 94 -10.43 -15.27 -5.45
N GLN A 95 -9.69 -14.17 -5.33
CA GLN A 95 -10.21 -12.88 -4.83
C GLN A 95 -11.37 -12.34 -5.67
N ASP A 96 -11.35 -12.54 -6.98
CA ASP A 96 -12.38 -12.13 -7.94
C ASP A 96 -13.69 -12.94 -7.83
N ARG A 97 -13.67 -14.10 -7.16
CA ARG A 97 -14.84 -14.99 -6.95
C ARG A 97 -15.33 -15.01 -5.52
N ARG A 98 -14.68 -14.30 -4.59
CA ARG A 98 -15.09 -14.24 -3.19
C ARG A 98 -16.43 -13.56 -3.03
N MET A 99 -17.28 -14.12 -2.20
CA MET A 99 -18.56 -13.52 -1.81
C MET A 99 -18.38 -12.80 -0.47
N LEU A 100 -18.39 -11.47 -0.49
CA LEU A 100 -18.15 -10.62 0.68
C LEU A 100 -19.43 -9.87 1.03
N LEU A 101 -19.80 -9.86 2.32
CA LEU A 101 -20.98 -9.12 2.79
C LEU A 101 -20.58 -7.68 3.15
N ARG A 102 -21.47 -6.72 2.89
CA ARG A 102 -21.49 -5.40 3.50
C ARG A 102 -22.62 -5.37 4.50
N ILE A 103 -22.38 -4.85 5.70
CA ILE A 103 -23.36 -4.85 6.76
C ILE A 103 -23.49 -3.44 7.35
N GLY A 104 -24.74 -2.95 7.43
CA GLY A 104 -25.09 -1.69 8.08
C GLY A 104 -26.03 -1.93 9.26
N ILE A 105 -25.72 -1.32 10.42
CA ILE A 105 -26.53 -1.50 11.65
C ILE A 105 -26.96 -0.13 12.19
N ASN A 106 -28.25 0.02 12.45
CA ASN A 106 -28.81 1.21 13.06
C ASN A 106 -29.79 0.87 14.19
N LEU A 107 -29.87 1.73 15.17
CA LEU A 107 -30.89 1.69 16.23
C LEU A 107 -31.93 2.76 15.94
N GLY A 108 -33.18 2.40 15.80
CA GLY A 108 -34.23 3.38 15.52
C GLY A 108 -35.65 2.86 15.72
N ASP A 109 -36.60 3.79 15.74
CA ASP A 109 -38.02 3.47 15.77
C ASP A 109 -38.46 2.83 14.44
N ILE A 110 -39.16 1.73 14.54
CA ILE A 110 -39.77 1.04 13.43
C ILE A 110 -41.30 1.03 13.54
N LEU A 111 -41.94 1.10 12.37
CA LEU A 111 -43.36 0.80 12.20
C LEU A 111 -43.48 -0.67 11.77
N ILE A 112 -44.36 -1.39 12.41
CA ILE A 112 -44.60 -2.79 12.07
C ILE A 112 -45.91 -2.85 11.28
N GLU A 113 -45.81 -3.36 10.05
CA GLU A 113 -46.95 -3.66 9.18
C GLU A 113 -46.88 -5.16 8.81
N ASP A 114 -47.77 -5.95 9.36
CA ASP A 114 -47.73 -7.42 9.25
C ASP A 114 -46.36 -7.99 9.68
N ASP A 115 -45.62 -8.58 8.76
CA ASP A 115 -44.28 -9.14 8.98
C ASP A 115 -43.15 -8.19 8.54
N ASP A 116 -43.46 -7.02 7.93
CA ASP A 116 -42.46 -6.03 7.46
C ASP A 116 -42.20 -4.94 8.52
N ILE A 117 -41.07 -4.26 8.35
CA ILE A 117 -40.70 -3.09 9.15
C ILE A 117 -40.43 -1.89 8.24
N LEU A 118 -40.94 -0.73 8.63
CA LEU A 118 -40.80 0.53 7.94
C LEU A 118 -40.29 1.60 8.88
N GLY A 119 -39.70 2.67 8.33
CA GLY A 119 -39.27 3.85 9.07
C GLY A 119 -37.91 4.39 8.67
N ASP A 120 -37.58 5.58 9.18
CA ASP A 120 -36.29 6.24 8.90
C ASP A 120 -35.10 5.39 9.36
N GLY A 121 -35.26 4.66 10.49
CA GLY A 121 -34.25 3.76 11.02
C GLY A 121 -33.83 2.64 10.04
N VAL A 122 -34.79 2.12 9.25
CA VAL A 122 -34.54 1.12 8.21
C VAL A 122 -33.74 1.72 7.06
N ASN A 123 -34.11 2.95 6.64
CA ASN A 123 -33.39 3.67 5.59
C ASN A 123 -31.94 3.95 5.99
N VAL A 124 -31.71 4.36 7.25
CA VAL A 124 -30.35 4.60 7.76
C VAL A 124 -29.52 3.31 7.72
N ALA A 125 -30.06 2.17 8.20
CA ALA A 125 -29.35 0.89 8.14
C ALA A 125 -28.96 0.50 6.71
N ALA A 126 -29.86 0.65 5.73
CA ALA A 126 -29.59 0.38 4.32
C ALA A 126 -28.54 1.34 3.72
N ARG A 127 -28.48 2.60 4.18
CA ARG A 127 -27.41 3.52 3.74
C ARG A 127 -26.07 3.21 4.37
N LEU A 128 -26.03 2.76 5.63
CA LEU A 128 -24.83 2.30 6.30
C LEU A 128 -24.26 1.05 5.62
N GLU A 129 -25.14 0.11 5.21
CA GLU A 129 -24.75 -1.04 4.42
C GLU A 129 -24.10 -0.62 3.10
N GLY A 130 -24.72 0.30 2.34
CA GLY A 130 -24.22 0.77 1.05
C GLY A 130 -22.86 1.49 1.10
N ILE A 131 -22.45 2.02 2.26
CA ILE A 131 -21.14 2.64 2.46
C ILE A 131 -20.13 1.71 3.15
N ALA A 132 -20.57 0.58 3.67
CA ALA A 132 -19.67 -0.41 4.26
C ALA A 132 -18.73 -0.99 3.20
N GLU A 133 -17.48 -1.19 3.56
CA GLU A 133 -16.52 -1.88 2.70
C GLU A 133 -16.90 -3.37 2.53
N PRO A 134 -16.56 -4.01 1.41
CA PRO A 134 -16.74 -5.44 1.25
C PRO A 134 -16.06 -6.24 2.39
N GLY A 135 -16.84 -7.02 3.13
CA GLY A 135 -16.37 -7.69 4.35
C GLY A 135 -16.43 -6.83 5.61
N GLY A 136 -16.95 -5.60 5.53
CA GLY A 136 -17.02 -4.63 6.62
C GLY A 136 -18.39 -4.52 7.28
N ILE A 137 -18.42 -3.84 8.44
CA ILE A 137 -19.61 -3.51 9.21
C ILE A 137 -19.57 -2.03 9.55
N CYS A 138 -20.63 -1.28 9.19
CA CYS A 138 -20.84 0.11 9.58
C CYS A 138 -22.01 0.22 10.55
N VAL A 139 -21.83 1.03 11.60
CA VAL A 139 -22.84 1.28 12.62
C VAL A 139 -23.10 2.76 12.81
N SER A 140 -24.33 3.15 13.19
CA SER A 140 -24.61 4.52 13.62
C SER A 140 -24.04 4.79 15.02
N ASP A 141 -23.86 6.08 15.36
CA ASP A 141 -23.40 6.53 16.67
C ASP A 141 -24.34 6.03 17.81
N ASP A 142 -25.63 5.94 17.53
CA ASP A 142 -26.61 5.40 18.49
C ASP A 142 -26.34 3.92 18.83
N VAL A 143 -25.92 3.13 17.82
CA VAL A 143 -25.47 1.75 18.02
C VAL A 143 -24.14 1.73 18.77
N TYR A 144 -23.16 2.52 18.32
CA TYR A 144 -21.83 2.58 18.95
C TYR A 144 -21.92 2.83 20.45
N ARG A 145 -22.68 3.85 20.88
CA ARG A 145 -22.84 4.21 22.29
C ARG A 145 -23.42 3.09 23.14
N GLN A 146 -24.25 2.23 22.54
CA GLN A 146 -24.88 1.12 23.24
C GLN A 146 -23.98 -0.12 23.38
N VAL A 147 -23.02 -0.30 22.45
CA VAL A 147 -22.21 -1.53 22.37
C VAL A 147 -20.77 -1.36 22.82
N VAL A 148 -20.27 -0.12 22.93
CA VAL A 148 -18.91 0.15 23.40
C VAL A 148 -18.70 -0.43 24.79
N GLY A 149 -17.62 -1.23 24.94
CA GLY A 149 -17.29 -1.94 26.18
C GLY A 149 -18.13 -3.18 26.48
N LYS A 150 -19.12 -3.53 25.64
CA LYS A 150 -19.97 -4.73 25.78
C LYS A 150 -19.68 -5.80 24.72
N VAL A 151 -19.18 -5.39 23.57
CA VAL A 151 -18.85 -6.29 22.46
C VAL A 151 -17.34 -6.35 22.30
N SER A 152 -16.81 -7.56 22.06
CA SER A 152 -15.39 -7.80 21.79
C SER A 152 -15.02 -7.37 20.36
N ALA A 153 -15.07 -6.06 20.11
CA ALA A 153 -14.74 -5.43 18.83
C ALA A 153 -14.05 -4.08 19.03
N GLN A 154 -13.33 -3.63 18.01
CA GLN A 154 -12.83 -2.26 17.95
C GLN A 154 -13.75 -1.41 17.08
N PHE A 155 -13.87 -0.14 17.43
CA PHE A 155 -14.71 0.81 16.70
C PHE A 155 -13.84 1.97 16.19
N VAL A 156 -13.96 2.27 14.90
CA VAL A 156 -13.29 3.40 14.25
C VAL A 156 -14.33 4.41 13.88
N ASP A 157 -14.17 5.62 14.40
CA ASP A 157 -15.07 6.75 14.12
C ASP A 157 -14.73 7.34 12.74
N ASP A 158 -15.67 7.27 11.80
CA ASP A 158 -15.55 7.81 10.44
C ASP A 158 -16.19 9.22 10.33
N GLY A 159 -16.58 9.81 11.46
CA GLY A 159 -17.15 11.14 11.53
C GLY A 159 -18.60 11.24 11.06
N GLU A 160 -19.07 12.49 10.91
CA GLU A 160 -20.43 12.80 10.43
C GLU A 160 -20.49 12.77 8.89
N GLN A 161 -21.39 11.97 8.36
CA GLN A 161 -21.60 11.85 6.91
C GLN A 161 -23.03 12.21 6.51
N GLN A 162 -23.18 12.80 5.31
CA GLN A 162 -24.48 13.05 4.72
C GLN A 162 -24.89 11.81 3.92
N LEU A 163 -25.86 11.07 4.41
CA LEU A 163 -26.38 9.90 3.74
C LEU A 163 -27.44 10.30 2.69
N LYS A 164 -27.48 9.61 1.56
CA LYS A 164 -28.42 9.89 0.45
C LYS A 164 -29.86 9.78 0.95
N ASN A 165 -30.66 10.84 0.75
CA ASN A 165 -32.06 10.95 1.16
C ASN A 165 -32.30 10.88 2.68
N ILE A 166 -31.28 11.12 3.51
CA ILE A 166 -31.42 11.35 4.95
C ILE A 166 -31.15 12.82 5.21
N SER A 167 -32.10 13.51 5.83
CA SER A 167 -32.04 14.98 6.00
C SER A 167 -30.99 15.42 7.02
N ARG A 168 -30.66 14.58 8.00
CA ARG A 168 -29.67 14.84 9.04
C ARG A 168 -28.32 14.19 8.70
N ARG A 169 -27.23 14.77 9.18
CA ARG A 169 -25.92 14.08 9.18
C ARG A 169 -25.96 12.95 10.20
N VAL A 170 -25.37 11.83 9.85
CA VAL A 170 -25.26 10.65 10.71
C VAL A 170 -23.78 10.40 11.00
N ARG A 171 -23.42 10.34 12.28
CA ARG A 171 -22.09 9.93 12.70
C ARG A 171 -21.98 8.40 12.59
N ILE A 172 -20.88 7.94 12.01
CA ILE A 172 -20.70 6.54 11.59
C ILE A 172 -19.46 5.98 12.23
N CYS A 173 -19.55 4.73 12.71
CA CYS A 173 -18.41 3.98 13.17
C CYS A 173 -18.28 2.67 12.38
N ARG A 174 -17.05 2.30 12.00
CA ARG A 174 -16.75 0.96 11.49
C ARG A 174 -16.44 0.01 12.63
N VAL A 175 -16.93 -1.21 12.53
CA VAL A 175 -16.71 -2.27 13.52
C VAL A 175 -15.69 -3.25 12.99
N LEU A 176 -14.65 -3.51 13.78
CA LEU A 176 -13.55 -4.42 13.46
C LEU A 176 -13.49 -5.54 14.49
N PRO A 177 -13.31 -6.82 14.07
CA PRO A 177 -13.10 -7.92 14.99
C PRO A 177 -11.91 -7.69 15.92
N GLN A 178 -11.95 -8.20 17.14
CA GLN A 178 -10.80 -8.16 18.06
C GLN A 178 -9.61 -8.92 17.42
N GLY A 179 -8.44 -8.27 17.32
CA GLY A 179 -7.28 -8.78 16.60
C GLY A 179 -7.17 -8.35 15.14
N ALA A 180 -8.20 -7.72 14.56
CA ALA A 180 -8.14 -7.13 13.23
C ALA A 180 -7.42 -5.76 13.19
N ALA A 181 -6.90 -5.30 14.33
CA ALA A 181 -6.19 -4.02 14.49
C ALA A 181 -5.01 -3.81 13.52
N ASN A 182 -4.59 -4.85 12.80
CA ASN A 182 -3.51 -4.77 11.81
C ASN A 182 -3.98 -4.24 10.43
N LYS A 183 -5.26 -3.88 10.25
CA LYS A 183 -5.76 -3.27 9.00
C LYS A 183 -6.27 -1.84 9.15
N ILE A 184 -6.27 -1.28 10.35
CA ILE A 184 -6.47 0.16 10.52
C ILE A 184 -5.18 0.81 10.06
N ARG A 185 -5.16 1.29 8.81
CA ARG A 185 -4.13 2.23 8.40
C ARG A 185 -4.33 3.47 9.28
N PRO A 186 -3.35 3.85 10.11
CA PRO A 186 -3.45 5.07 10.88
C PRO A 186 -3.77 6.20 9.90
N GLN A 187 -4.72 7.04 10.23
CA GLN A 187 -5.03 8.21 9.42
C GLN A 187 -3.75 9.04 9.35
N LEU A 188 -3.13 9.05 8.18
CA LEU A 188 -1.84 9.72 7.99
C LEU A 188 -2.08 11.22 8.09
N THR A 189 -1.36 11.89 8.97
CA THR A 189 -1.41 13.34 9.07
C THR A 189 -0.87 13.99 7.81
N VAL A 190 -1.57 14.99 7.29
CA VAL A 190 -1.08 15.77 6.15
C VAL A 190 0.17 16.52 6.61
N PRO A 191 1.29 16.45 5.89
CA PRO A 191 2.50 17.21 6.22
C PRO A 191 2.28 18.71 6.16
N ASP A 192 3.08 19.47 6.93
CA ASP A 192 3.04 20.96 6.90
C ASP A 192 3.45 21.54 5.55
N LYS A 193 4.29 20.82 4.79
CA LYS A 193 4.67 21.20 3.43
C LYS A 193 3.67 20.67 2.39
N PRO A 194 3.55 21.31 1.20
CA PRO A 194 2.65 20.84 0.15
C PRO A 194 2.90 19.36 -0.16
N SER A 195 1.85 18.56 -0.10
CA SER A 195 1.91 17.10 -0.19
C SER A 195 1.07 16.59 -1.36
N ILE A 196 1.70 15.78 -2.23
CA ILE A 196 1.12 15.36 -3.51
C ILE A 196 1.17 13.83 -3.63
N ALA A 197 0.08 13.23 -4.09
CA ALA A 197 0.05 11.89 -4.65
C ALA A 197 -0.17 11.98 -6.15
N VAL A 198 0.68 11.36 -6.94
CA VAL A 198 0.51 11.20 -8.39
C VAL A 198 -0.08 9.83 -8.63
N LEU A 199 -1.31 9.76 -9.12
CA LEU A 199 -1.97 8.50 -9.45
C LEU A 199 -1.45 7.93 -10.77
N PRO A 200 -1.51 6.60 -10.98
CA PRO A 200 -1.23 6.03 -12.29
C PRO A 200 -2.18 6.65 -13.31
N PHE A 201 -1.64 7.04 -14.46
CA PHE A 201 -2.45 7.65 -15.51
C PHE A 201 -3.27 6.57 -16.25
N ASP A 202 -4.50 6.90 -16.59
CA ASP A 202 -5.36 6.01 -17.36
C ASP A 202 -4.82 5.85 -18.79
N ASN A 203 -4.70 4.60 -19.24
CA ASN A 203 -4.37 4.31 -20.62
C ASN A 203 -5.62 4.42 -21.51
N MET A 204 -5.66 5.44 -22.39
CA MET A 204 -6.72 5.69 -23.37
C MET A 204 -6.28 5.32 -24.79
N SER A 205 -5.18 4.58 -24.94
CA SER A 205 -4.68 4.09 -26.23
C SER A 205 -5.55 2.94 -26.75
N GLU A 206 -5.53 2.69 -28.06
CA GLU A 206 -6.25 1.56 -28.68
C GLU A 206 -5.61 0.21 -28.36
N VAL A 207 -4.32 0.21 -27.97
CA VAL A 207 -3.56 -0.97 -27.62
C VAL A 207 -3.50 -1.08 -26.11
N SER A 208 -4.01 -2.18 -25.55
CA SER A 208 -3.99 -2.44 -24.11
C SER A 208 -2.56 -2.53 -23.54
N ASP A 209 -1.62 -2.94 -24.37
CA ASP A 209 -0.21 -3.11 -23.99
C ASP A 209 0.53 -1.78 -23.72
N ASP A 210 -0.06 -0.61 -24.04
CA ASP A 210 0.53 0.71 -23.74
C ASP A 210 0.38 1.15 -22.26
N ILE A 211 -0.11 0.27 -21.37
CA ILE A 211 -0.25 0.59 -19.94
C ILE A 211 1.09 0.95 -19.28
N TYR A 212 2.19 0.26 -19.70
CA TYR A 212 3.53 0.56 -19.21
C TYR A 212 3.98 2.00 -19.55
N PHE A 213 3.48 2.52 -20.66
CA PHE A 213 3.82 3.86 -21.12
C PHE A 213 3.14 4.94 -20.26
N ALA A 214 1.84 4.77 -19.96
CA ALA A 214 1.11 5.65 -19.06
C ALA A 214 1.70 5.62 -17.64
N ASP A 215 2.07 4.43 -17.16
CA ASP A 215 2.75 4.23 -15.89
C ASP A 215 4.11 4.92 -15.85
N GLY A 216 4.90 4.77 -16.91
CA GLY A 216 6.22 5.37 -17.01
C GLY A 216 6.17 6.90 -16.92
N ILE A 217 5.21 7.54 -17.60
CA ILE A 217 5.00 8.99 -17.51
C ILE A 217 4.67 9.41 -16.08
N ALA A 218 3.75 8.72 -15.41
CA ALA A 218 3.40 9.04 -14.03
C ALA A 218 4.59 8.83 -13.07
N GLU A 219 5.39 7.77 -13.28
CA GLU A 219 6.60 7.50 -12.50
C GLU A 219 7.67 8.59 -12.70
N ASP A 220 7.89 9.03 -13.93
CA ASP A 220 8.86 10.09 -14.22
C ASP A 220 8.41 11.43 -13.62
N ILE A 221 7.11 11.75 -13.63
CA ILE A 221 6.57 12.93 -12.93
C ILE A 221 6.79 12.81 -11.40
N ILE A 222 6.57 11.64 -10.81
CA ILE A 222 6.89 11.40 -9.38
C ILE A 222 8.38 11.67 -9.13
N ALA A 223 9.25 11.14 -9.97
CA ALA A 223 10.70 11.31 -9.83
C ALA A 223 11.12 12.79 -9.93
N GLU A 224 10.59 13.53 -10.90
CA GLU A 224 10.89 14.96 -11.06
C GLU A 224 10.34 15.79 -9.90
N LEU A 225 9.08 15.59 -9.47
CA LEU A 225 8.52 16.29 -8.31
C LEU A 225 9.28 15.96 -7.01
N SER A 226 9.80 14.74 -6.88
CA SER A 226 10.55 14.32 -5.70
C SER A 226 11.89 15.04 -5.51
N ARG A 227 12.37 15.74 -6.52
CA ARG A 227 13.58 16.58 -6.46
C ARG A 227 13.39 17.87 -5.67
N TYR A 228 12.14 18.27 -5.43
CA TYR A 228 11.84 19.51 -4.71
C TYR A 228 11.77 19.24 -3.20
N PRO A 229 12.73 19.74 -2.39
CA PRO A 229 12.80 19.47 -0.95
C PRO A 229 11.59 19.96 -0.18
N ASP A 230 10.96 21.04 -0.67
CA ASP A 230 9.79 21.68 -0.06
C ASP A 230 8.47 20.97 -0.39
N LEU A 231 8.50 19.92 -1.21
CA LEU A 231 7.36 19.07 -1.48
C LEU A 231 7.45 17.77 -0.67
N PHE A 232 6.29 17.21 -0.36
CA PHE A 232 6.14 15.84 0.11
C PHE A 232 5.46 15.04 -1.00
N ILE A 233 6.18 14.07 -1.57
CA ILE A 233 5.67 13.29 -2.69
C ILE A 233 5.48 11.84 -2.24
N VAL A 234 4.27 11.32 -2.42
CA VAL A 234 3.99 9.92 -2.15
C VAL A 234 4.68 9.05 -3.19
N ALA A 235 5.34 8.00 -2.70
CA ALA A 235 6.06 7.07 -3.55
C ALA A 235 5.15 6.34 -4.54
N ARG A 236 5.72 5.96 -5.70
CA ARG A 236 5.06 5.20 -6.75
C ARG A 236 4.30 3.99 -6.21
N ASN A 237 4.94 3.17 -5.38
CA ASN A 237 4.35 1.92 -4.90
C ASN A 237 3.02 2.13 -4.16
N SER A 238 2.91 3.19 -3.37
CA SER A 238 1.67 3.54 -2.67
C SER A 238 0.62 4.13 -3.61
N SER A 239 1.01 5.06 -4.48
CA SER A 239 0.11 5.68 -5.45
C SER A 239 -0.45 4.66 -6.44
N PHE A 240 0.36 3.71 -6.89
CA PHE A 240 -0.02 2.72 -7.90
C PHE A 240 -0.92 1.59 -7.38
N THR A 241 -1.18 1.53 -6.07
CA THR A 241 -2.21 0.65 -5.51
C THR A 241 -3.63 1.02 -5.96
N TYR A 242 -3.81 2.23 -6.50
CA TYR A 242 -5.09 2.72 -7.02
C TYR A 242 -5.30 2.41 -8.51
N ARG A 243 -4.37 1.74 -9.18
CA ARG A 243 -4.49 1.38 -10.60
C ARG A 243 -5.80 0.63 -10.89
N GLY A 244 -6.55 1.13 -11.89
CA GLY A 244 -7.80 0.52 -12.33
C GLY A 244 -8.94 0.57 -11.32
N LYS A 245 -8.81 1.33 -10.25
CA LYS A 245 -9.85 1.50 -9.25
C LYS A 245 -10.59 2.82 -9.46
N ALA A 246 -11.92 2.77 -9.51
CA ALA A 246 -12.74 3.96 -9.43
C ALA A 246 -12.74 4.48 -7.98
N VAL A 247 -11.91 5.46 -7.68
CA VAL A 247 -11.75 6.02 -6.34
C VAL A 247 -12.09 7.52 -6.31
N ARG A 248 -12.55 8.00 -5.17
CA ARG A 248 -12.74 9.44 -4.98
C ARG A 248 -11.42 10.06 -4.55
N VAL A 249 -11.05 11.17 -5.17
CA VAL A 249 -9.80 11.90 -4.88
C VAL A 249 -9.65 12.23 -3.39
N GLY A 250 -10.74 12.63 -2.72
CA GLY A 250 -10.74 12.90 -1.28
C GLY A 250 -10.44 11.69 -0.41
N ASP A 251 -10.83 10.48 -0.84
CA ASP A 251 -10.55 9.24 -0.11
C ASP A 251 -9.08 8.86 -0.29
N VAL A 252 -8.55 8.95 -1.52
CA VAL A 252 -7.13 8.75 -1.81
C VAL A 252 -6.26 9.67 -0.98
N ALA A 253 -6.59 10.96 -0.95
CA ALA A 253 -5.83 11.97 -0.21
C ALA A 253 -5.83 11.67 1.30
N ARG A 254 -6.96 11.26 1.85
CA ARG A 254 -7.07 10.87 3.26
C ARG A 254 -6.26 9.63 3.58
N GLU A 255 -6.31 8.61 2.73
CA GLU A 255 -5.57 7.36 2.92
C GLU A 255 -4.06 7.55 2.80
N LEU A 256 -3.61 8.40 1.88
CA LEU A 256 -2.20 8.71 1.66
C LEU A 256 -1.70 9.85 2.57
N GLY A 257 -2.61 10.57 3.24
CA GLY A 257 -2.31 11.73 4.07
C GLY A 257 -1.68 12.86 3.28
N VAL A 258 -2.25 13.20 2.12
CA VAL A 258 -1.79 14.30 1.26
C VAL A 258 -2.90 15.30 1.04
N ARG A 259 -2.52 16.52 0.66
CA ARG A 259 -3.48 17.57 0.31
C ARG A 259 -3.84 17.56 -1.17
N TYR A 260 -2.89 17.28 -2.03
CA TYR A 260 -3.07 17.38 -3.47
C TYR A 260 -2.97 16.01 -4.13
N VAL A 261 -3.79 15.81 -5.16
CA VAL A 261 -3.75 14.60 -5.99
C VAL A 261 -3.61 15.04 -7.45
N LEU A 262 -2.61 14.48 -8.12
CA LEU A 262 -2.44 14.57 -9.55
C LEU A 262 -3.02 13.32 -10.19
N GLU A 263 -3.95 13.48 -11.11
CA GLU A 263 -4.48 12.41 -11.95
C GLU A 263 -4.40 12.79 -13.41
N GLY A 264 -4.48 11.80 -14.30
CA GLY A 264 -4.39 12.06 -15.71
C GLY A 264 -4.67 10.86 -16.58
N SER A 265 -4.57 11.08 -17.88
CA SER A 265 -4.70 10.02 -18.89
C SER A 265 -3.68 10.22 -20.00
N VAL A 266 -3.28 9.11 -20.61
CA VAL A 266 -2.37 9.08 -21.75
C VAL A 266 -3.01 8.34 -22.91
N ARG A 267 -2.94 8.91 -24.10
CA ARG A 267 -3.34 8.27 -25.34
C ARG A 267 -2.21 8.35 -26.34
N ARG A 268 -1.71 7.19 -26.74
CA ARG A 268 -0.73 7.05 -27.83
C ARG A 268 -1.43 6.64 -29.12
N SER A 269 -1.06 7.26 -30.24
CA SER A 269 -1.54 6.89 -31.56
C SER A 269 -0.42 7.12 -32.59
N GLY A 270 0.28 6.06 -32.97
CA GLY A 270 1.50 6.15 -33.79
C GLY A 270 2.57 7.01 -33.13
N ASN A 271 2.99 8.07 -33.82
CA ASN A 271 4.01 9.02 -33.33
C ASN A 271 3.41 10.20 -32.53
N ARG A 272 2.13 10.18 -32.19
CA ARG A 272 1.48 11.24 -31.40
C ARG A 272 1.11 10.73 -30.02
N VAL A 273 1.37 11.57 -29.01
CA VAL A 273 0.97 11.34 -27.61
C VAL A 273 0.12 12.50 -27.15
N ARG A 274 -1.01 12.16 -26.53
CA ARG A 274 -1.84 13.10 -25.81
C ARG A 274 -1.81 12.76 -24.34
N VAL A 275 -1.38 13.72 -23.51
CA VAL A 275 -1.40 13.64 -22.07
C VAL A 275 -2.39 14.67 -21.54
N ASN A 276 -3.36 14.23 -20.74
CA ASN A 276 -4.18 15.12 -19.93
C ASN A 276 -3.71 14.95 -18.48
N ALA A 277 -3.50 16.05 -17.78
CA ALA A 277 -3.14 16.01 -16.37
C ALA A 277 -3.89 17.10 -15.61
N GLN A 278 -4.29 16.79 -14.38
CA GLN A 278 -5.00 17.73 -13.52
C GLN A 278 -4.59 17.57 -12.06
N LEU A 279 -4.34 18.70 -11.39
CA LEU A 279 -4.01 18.79 -9.99
C LEU A 279 -5.25 19.24 -9.19
N ILE A 280 -5.64 18.44 -8.22
CA ILE A 280 -6.85 18.64 -7.45
C ILE A 280 -6.48 18.89 -5.98
N ASP A 281 -7.01 19.95 -5.37
CA ASP A 281 -7.00 20.13 -3.92
C ASP A 281 -8.08 19.21 -3.32
N ALA A 282 -7.65 18.13 -2.70
CA ALA A 282 -8.55 17.10 -2.19
C ALA A 282 -9.36 17.56 -0.95
N THR A 283 -9.03 18.70 -0.34
CA THR A 283 -9.78 19.26 0.79
C THR A 283 -11.14 19.81 0.37
N ASN A 284 -11.23 20.31 -0.85
CA ASN A 284 -12.44 20.95 -1.36
C ASN A 284 -12.90 20.42 -2.73
N GLY A 285 -12.09 19.54 -3.36
CA GLY A 285 -12.35 18.98 -4.69
C GLY A 285 -12.11 19.95 -5.86
N ASN A 286 -11.49 21.10 -5.60
CA ASN A 286 -11.25 22.10 -6.65
C ASN A 286 -10.04 21.71 -7.51
N HIS A 287 -10.19 21.82 -8.81
CA HIS A 287 -9.08 21.70 -9.75
C HIS A 287 -8.25 22.97 -9.70
N LEU A 288 -7.02 22.86 -9.18
CA LEU A 288 -6.07 23.98 -9.14
C LEU A 288 -5.46 24.24 -10.51
N TRP A 289 -5.27 23.16 -11.25
CA TRP A 289 -4.68 23.18 -12.58
C TRP A 289 -5.18 21.98 -13.37
N ALA A 290 -5.44 22.20 -14.66
CA ALA A 290 -5.74 21.15 -15.62
C ALA A 290 -5.22 21.57 -16.98
N GLN A 291 -4.47 20.71 -17.64
CA GLN A 291 -3.89 20.99 -18.94
C GLN A 291 -3.85 19.74 -19.81
N ARG A 292 -3.98 19.97 -21.12
CA ARG A 292 -3.83 18.96 -22.15
C ARG A 292 -2.61 19.25 -22.98
N PHE A 293 -1.76 18.27 -23.11
CA PHE A 293 -0.58 18.27 -23.95
C PHE A 293 -0.84 17.37 -25.18
N ASP A 294 -0.61 17.90 -26.37
CA ASP A 294 -0.76 17.17 -27.63
C ASP A 294 0.56 17.37 -28.38
N ARG A 295 1.42 16.36 -28.39
CA ARG A 295 2.81 16.44 -28.86
C ARG A 295 3.15 15.25 -29.73
N ASN A 296 4.26 15.35 -30.47
CA ASN A 296 4.90 14.17 -31.04
C ASN A 296 5.62 13.37 -29.94
N LEU A 297 5.82 12.09 -30.18
CA LEU A 297 6.52 11.23 -29.23
C LEU A 297 7.94 11.73 -28.94
N GLU A 298 8.59 12.38 -29.92
CA GLU A 298 9.91 13.01 -29.82
C GLU A 298 9.97 14.13 -28.76
N ASP A 299 8.83 14.78 -28.51
CA ASP A 299 8.70 15.90 -27.56
C ASP A 299 8.21 15.43 -26.19
N LEU A 300 8.14 14.11 -25.93
CA LEU A 300 7.53 13.57 -24.72
C LEU A 300 8.20 14.06 -23.43
N PHE A 301 9.51 14.17 -23.44
CA PHE A 301 10.27 14.66 -22.29
C PHE A 301 9.94 16.13 -21.97
N SER A 302 9.70 16.94 -23.00
CA SER A 302 9.27 18.32 -22.77
C SER A 302 7.88 18.38 -22.10
N VAL A 303 7.00 17.40 -22.37
CA VAL A 303 5.70 17.29 -21.69
C VAL A 303 5.86 16.99 -20.22
N GLN A 304 6.77 16.09 -19.84
CA GLN A 304 7.03 15.76 -18.44
C GLN A 304 7.55 16.98 -17.69
N ASP A 305 8.50 17.70 -18.26
CA ASP A 305 9.04 18.94 -17.70
C ASP A 305 7.95 20.02 -17.59
N GLU A 306 7.14 20.24 -18.64
CA GLU A 306 6.05 21.21 -18.63
C GLU A 306 5.00 20.88 -17.56
N VAL A 307 4.61 19.60 -17.39
CA VAL A 307 3.68 19.15 -16.35
C VAL A 307 4.27 19.46 -14.97
N THR A 308 5.51 19.06 -14.72
CA THR A 308 6.17 19.28 -13.43
C THR A 308 6.28 20.77 -13.10
N GLN A 309 6.74 21.60 -14.05
CA GLN A 309 6.86 23.05 -13.87
C GLN A 309 5.49 23.69 -13.62
N SER A 310 4.46 23.28 -14.35
CA SER A 310 3.10 23.80 -14.17
C SER A 310 2.54 23.46 -12.77
N ILE A 311 2.80 22.25 -12.26
CA ILE A 311 2.40 21.85 -10.92
C ILE A 311 3.12 22.69 -9.86
N VAL A 312 4.43 22.85 -9.99
CA VAL A 312 5.25 23.64 -9.07
C VAL A 312 4.81 25.10 -9.06
N ALA A 313 4.44 25.66 -10.22
CA ALA A 313 4.02 27.05 -10.35
C ALA A 313 2.67 27.37 -9.67
N VAL A 314 1.76 26.40 -9.54
CA VAL A 314 0.45 26.59 -8.87
C VAL A 314 0.48 26.28 -7.38
N LEU A 315 1.57 25.71 -6.87
CA LEU A 315 1.76 25.47 -5.45
C LEU A 315 2.22 26.75 -4.72
N PRO A 316 1.93 26.91 -3.40
CA PRO A 316 2.24 28.13 -2.67
C PRO A 316 3.71 28.55 -2.73
N GLU A 317 3.97 29.86 -2.62
CA GLU A 317 5.21 30.60 -2.87
C GLU A 317 6.55 30.02 -2.33
N ARG A 318 6.53 29.08 -1.40
CA ARG A 318 7.73 28.46 -0.81
C ARG A 318 8.47 27.50 -1.75
N VAL A 319 7.83 27.04 -2.83
CA VAL A 319 8.38 26.03 -3.75
C VAL A 319 9.08 26.66 -4.95
N GLN A 320 8.83 27.93 -5.26
CA GLN A 320 9.29 28.58 -6.49
C GLN A 320 10.81 28.81 -6.56
N ALA A 321 11.53 28.88 -5.45
CA ALA A 321 12.97 29.21 -5.43
C ALA A 321 13.87 28.06 -5.96
N ALA A 322 13.46 26.81 -5.86
CA ALA A 322 14.24 25.63 -6.27
C ALA A 322 14.02 25.21 -7.74
N ALA A 323 13.04 25.79 -8.41
CA ALA A 323 12.61 25.36 -9.76
C ALA A 323 13.62 25.71 -10.88
N PHE A 324 14.53 26.65 -10.66
CA PHE A 324 15.38 27.21 -11.73
C PHE A 324 16.61 26.37 -12.09
N GLU A 325 17.06 25.46 -11.21
CA GLU A 325 18.29 24.68 -11.41
C GLU A 325 18.10 23.28 -12.02
N ALA A 326 16.87 22.80 -12.14
CA ALA A 326 16.60 21.40 -12.52
C ALA A 326 16.51 21.14 -14.05
N ALA A 327 16.51 22.17 -14.88
CA ALA A 327 16.15 22.06 -16.28
C ALA A 327 17.35 21.81 -17.22
N SER A 328 18.09 20.72 -17.08
CA SER A 328 18.96 20.23 -18.18
C SER A 328 19.46 18.82 -17.89
N ARG A 329 18.71 17.80 -18.24
CA ARG A 329 19.24 16.43 -18.28
C ARG A 329 19.03 15.82 -19.65
N LYS A 330 20.12 15.21 -20.16
CA LYS A 330 20.12 14.49 -21.42
C LYS A 330 19.35 13.19 -21.26
N THR A 331 18.17 13.14 -21.83
CA THR A 331 17.41 11.94 -22.14
C THR A 331 17.89 11.34 -23.45
N SER A 332 17.60 10.06 -23.70
CA SER A 332 17.92 9.41 -24.97
C SER A 332 17.32 10.16 -26.16
N ASN A 333 18.06 10.23 -27.26
CA ASN A 333 17.56 10.73 -28.53
C ASN A 333 16.79 9.65 -29.31
N SER A 334 16.72 8.42 -28.81
CA SER A 334 16.05 7.27 -29.43
C SER A 334 14.77 6.95 -28.66
N LEU A 335 13.63 7.12 -29.31
CA LEU A 335 12.32 6.77 -28.77
C LEU A 335 12.17 5.27 -28.48
N ASP A 336 12.73 4.45 -29.38
CA ASP A 336 12.68 3.00 -29.22
C ASP A 336 13.52 2.57 -28.00
N ALA A 337 14.66 3.22 -27.75
CA ALA A 337 15.45 2.97 -26.55
C ALA A 337 14.68 3.32 -25.28
N TYR A 338 13.98 4.47 -25.29
CA TYR A 338 13.14 4.88 -24.16
C TYR A 338 11.93 3.94 -23.95
N ASP A 339 11.25 3.53 -25.01
CA ASP A 339 10.14 2.56 -24.93
C ASP A 339 10.60 1.26 -24.26
N HIS A 340 11.76 0.74 -24.67
CA HIS A 340 12.35 -0.43 -24.03
C HIS A 340 12.76 -0.17 -22.57
N LEU A 341 13.28 1.02 -22.22
CA LEU A 341 13.53 1.38 -20.83
C LEU A 341 12.26 1.29 -19.99
N LEU A 342 11.13 1.85 -20.46
CA LEU A 342 9.85 1.83 -19.75
C LEU A 342 9.30 0.41 -19.58
N ARG A 343 9.38 -0.42 -20.61
CA ARG A 343 9.01 -1.85 -20.52
C ARG A 343 9.86 -2.58 -19.48
N GLY A 344 11.16 -2.35 -19.50
CA GLY A 344 12.08 -2.93 -18.52
C GLY A 344 11.75 -2.50 -17.09
N LYS A 345 11.47 -1.21 -16.85
CA LYS A 345 11.03 -0.70 -15.54
C LYS A 345 9.71 -1.34 -15.10
N TYR A 346 8.74 -1.46 -16.00
CA TYR A 346 7.46 -2.11 -15.70
C TYR A 346 7.66 -3.56 -15.26
N CYS A 347 8.43 -4.37 -16.01
CA CYS A 347 8.74 -5.75 -15.66
C CYS A 347 9.52 -5.83 -14.33
N HIS A 348 10.51 -4.96 -14.12
CA HIS A 348 11.27 -4.90 -12.87
C HIS A 348 10.37 -4.73 -11.63
N HIS A 349 9.33 -3.93 -11.72
CA HIS A 349 8.39 -3.69 -10.62
C HIS A 349 7.44 -4.84 -10.31
N LEU A 350 7.34 -5.87 -11.17
CA LEU A 350 6.55 -7.07 -10.90
C LEU A 350 7.23 -8.01 -9.90
N GLU A 351 8.54 -7.89 -9.69
CA GLU A 351 9.34 -8.61 -8.67
C GLU A 351 9.26 -10.15 -8.74
N THR A 352 9.02 -10.72 -9.93
CA THR A 352 9.07 -12.17 -10.16
C THR A 352 10.35 -12.55 -10.91
N LEU A 353 10.73 -13.83 -10.88
CA LEU A 353 11.90 -14.34 -11.61
C LEU A 353 11.76 -14.11 -13.12
N GLU A 354 10.60 -14.45 -13.66
CA GLU A 354 10.29 -14.31 -15.09
C GLU A 354 10.35 -12.84 -15.52
N ALA A 355 9.68 -11.97 -14.78
CA ALA A 355 9.66 -10.54 -15.09
C ALA A 355 11.04 -9.87 -14.90
N ASN A 356 11.88 -10.37 -13.98
CA ASN A 356 13.25 -9.90 -13.83
C ASN A 356 14.08 -10.22 -15.08
N SER A 357 13.91 -11.41 -15.67
CA SER A 357 14.59 -11.80 -16.90
C SER A 357 14.09 -11.02 -18.12
N GLU A 358 12.79 -10.73 -18.20
CA GLU A 358 12.21 -9.87 -19.23
C GLU A 358 12.70 -8.43 -19.12
N ALA A 359 12.79 -7.90 -17.89
CA ALA A 359 13.32 -6.57 -17.64
C ALA A 359 14.76 -6.43 -18.15
N GLU A 360 15.61 -7.42 -17.88
CA GLU A 360 16.99 -7.46 -18.34
C GLU A 360 17.08 -7.42 -19.87
N ALA A 361 16.28 -8.26 -20.57
CA ALA A 361 16.23 -8.28 -22.04
C ALA A 361 15.79 -6.92 -22.63
N HIS A 362 14.84 -6.24 -21.98
CA HIS A 362 14.41 -4.92 -22.39
C HIS A 362 15.49 -3.86 -22.18
N PHE A 363 16.22 -3.89 -21.06
CA PHE A 363 17.34 -2.96 -20.84
C PHE A 363 18.49 -3.23 -21.82
N ASP A 364 18.79 -4.49 -22.15
CA ASP A 364 19.77 -4.82 -23.19
C ASP A 364 19.37 -4.23 -24.54
N ARG A 365 18.10 -4.38 -24.91
CA ARG A 365 17.62 -3.78 -26.15
C ARG A 365 17.65 -2.26 -26.15
N SER A 366 17.37 -1.63 -25.01
CA SER A 366 17.48 -0.17 -24.84
C SER A 366 18.93 0.30 -25.03
N ILE A 367 19.90 -0.44 -24.46
CA ILE A 367 21.35 -0.17 -24.60
C ILE A 367 21.82 -0.36 -26.04
N ASP A 368 21.37 -1.41 -26.74
CA ASP A 368 21.70 -1.64 -28.15
C ASP A 368 21.23 -0.50 -29.05
N LEU A 369 20.06 0.06 -28.76
CA LEU A 369 19.45 1.14 -29.52
C LEU A 369 20.08 2.50 -29.24
N ASP A 370 20.51 2.73 -27.99
CA ASP A 370 21.25 3.94 -27.58
C ASP A 370 22.33 3.59 -26.53
N PRO A 371 23.56 3.29 -26.96
CA PRO A 371 24.67 2.98 -26.07
C PRO A 371 25.11 4.14 -25.14
N ARG A 372 24.53 5.33 -25.28
CA ARG A 372 24.80 6.49 -24.43
C ARG A 372 23.68 6.79 -23.44
N PHE A 373 22.67 5.95 -23.38
CA PHE A 373 21.53 6.14 -22.49
C PHE A 373 21.85 5.62 -21.07
N ALA A 374 22.40 6.48 -20.23
CA ALA A 374 22.87 6.16 -18.87
C ALA A 374 21.83 5.40 -18.04
N SER A 375 20.56 5.84 -18.08
CA SER A 375 19.48 5.21 -17.28
C SER A 375 19.25 3.75 -17.64
N ALA A 376 19.46 3.32 -18.89
CA ALA A 376 19.30 1.91 -19.27
C ALA A 376 20.33 1.02 -18.57
N PHE A 377 21.59 1.45 -18.51
CA PHE A 377 22.63 0.74 -17.76
C PHE A 377 22.36 0.73 -16.25
N ALA A 378 21.94 1.87 -15.68
CA ALA A 378 21.61 1.97 -14.26
C ALA A 378 20.48 1.03 -13.88
N TRP A 379 19.39 1.00 -14.65
CA TRP A 379 18.24 0.11 -14.39
C TRP A 379 18.59 -1.36 -14.65
N LYS A 380 19.44 -1.69 -15.63
CA LYS A 380 19.96 -3.05 -15.78
C LYS A 380 20.73 -3.46 -14.52
N ALA A 381 21.65 -2.63 -14.03
CA ALA A 381 22.37 -2.89 -12.78
C ALA A 381 21.43 -3.04 -11.57
N CYS A 382 20.35 -2.25 -11.50
CA CYS A 382 19.30 -2.37 -10.48
C CYS A 382 18.59 -3.73 -10.56
N THR A 383 18.27 -4.19 -11.76
CA THR A 383 17.60 -5.47 -12.01
C THR A 383 18.49 -6.67 -11.63
N LEU A 384 19.76 -6.62 -11.95
CA LEU A 384 20.74 -7.61 -11.46
C LEU A 384 20.85 -7.58 -9.93
N GLY A 385 20.79 -6.37 -9.33
CA GLY A 385 20.73 -6.21 -7.87
C GLY A 385 19.47 -6.79 -7.24
N GLN A 386 18.34 -6.73 -7.92
CA GLN A 386 17.10 -7.40 -7.50
C GLN A 386 17.28 -8.93 -7.57
N ALA A 387 17.84 -9.45 -8.68
CA ALA A 387 18.14 -10.88 -8.81
C ALA A 387 19.09 -11.38 -7.71
N TRP A 388 20.11 -10.59 -7.37
CA TRP A 388 21.02 -10.86 -6.26
C TRP A 388 20.32 -10.90 -4.91
N ASN A 389 19.47 -9.91 -4.61
CA ASN A 389 18.81 -9.81 -3.31
C ASN A 389 17.73 -10.87 -3.10
N ASN A 390 16.93 -11.14 -4.15
CA ASN A 390 15.81 -12.09 -4.11
C ASN A 390 16.24 -13.53 -4.43
N GLU A 391 17.57 -13.74 -4.66
CA GLU A 391 18.13 -15.06 -5.01
C GLU A 391 17.52 -15.66 -6.29
N PHE A 392 17.09 -14.81 -7.23
CA PHE A 392 16.64 -15.27 -8.56
C PHE A 392 17.78 -15.90 -9.38
N ARG A 393 19.01 -15.52 -9.07
CA ARG A 393 20.26 -16.10 -9.59
C ARG A 393 21.23 -16.41 -8.44
N PRO A 394 22.14 -17.36 -8.63
CA PRO A 394 23.23 -17.60 -7.69
C PRO A 394 24.05 -16.32 -7.44
N ARG A 395 24.41 -16.06 -6.19
CA ARG A 395 25.26 -14.92 -5.81
C ARG A 395 26.71 -15.20 -6.15
N THR A 396 27.09 -14.96 -7.40
CA THR A 396 28.47 -15.20 -7.86
C THR A 396 29.29 -13.90 -7.89
N PRO A 397 30.63 -13.98 -7.75
CA PRO A 397 31.48 -12.81 -7.91
C PRO A 397 31.34 -12.15 -9.29
N GLU A 398 31.08 -12.92 -10.34
CA GLU A 398 30.90 -12.45 -11.73
C GLU A 398 29.66 -11.57 -11.83
N LEU A 399 28.51 -12.01 -11.31
CA LEU A 399 27.28 -11.21 -11.27
C LEU A 399 27.48 -9.89 -10.52
N PHE A 400 28.19 -9.93 -9.39
CA PHE A 400 28.50 -8.74 -8.61
C PHE A 400 29.42 -7.78 -9.36
N GLN A 401 30.40 -8.31 -10.09
CA GLN A 401 31.31 -7.51 -10.92
C GLN A 401 30.60 -6.87 -12.11
N GLU A 402 29.68 -7.61 -12.74
CA GLU A 402 28.83 -7.09 -13.83
C GLU A 402 28.00 -5.87 -13.35
N MET A 403 27.36 -5.97 -12.18
CA MET A 403 26.63 -4.83 -11.60
C MET A 403 27.54 -3.61 -11.41
N ILE A 404 28.77 -3.79 -10.94
CA ILE A 404 29.73 -2.70 -10.74
C ILE A 404 30.07 -2.05 -12.09
N GLN A 405 30.40 -2.84 -13.10
CA GLN A 405 30.77 -2.35 -14.43
C GLN A 405 29.64 -1.54 -15.06
N LEU A 406 28.40 -2.04 -15.00
CA LEU A 406 27.23 -1.37 -15.55
C LEU A 406 27.00 -0.01 -14.88
N VAL A 407 27.04 0.04 -13.56
CA VAL A 407 26.75 1.29 -12.83
C VAL A 407 27.91 2.30 -12.96
N GLU A 408 29.16 1.86 -13.01
CA GLU A 408 30.31 2.72 -13.26
C GLU A 408 30.28 3.29 -14.69
N HIS A 409 29.87 2.48 -15.67
CA HIS A 409 29.65 2.96 -17.02
C HIS A 409 28.50 3.98 -17.10
N ALA A 410 27.34 3.68 -16.49
CA ALA A 410 26.21 4.61 -16.42
C ALA A 410 26.61 5.95 -15.81
N ALA A 411 27.36 5.93 -14.70
CA ALA A 411 27.84 7.16 -14.05
C ALA A 411 28.88 7.94 -14.89
N SER A 412 29.59 7.26 -15.79
CA SER A 412 30.48 7.96 -16.75
C SER A 412 29.72 8.67 -17.86
N LEU A 413 28.49 8.23 -18.15
CA LEU A 413 27.60 8.85 -19.14
C LEU A 413 26.77 9.99 -18.53
N ASP A 414 26.30 9.84 -17.28
CA ASP A 414 25.63 10.87 -16.49
C ASP A 414 26.06 10.80 -15.03
N GLU A 415 26.93 11.74 -14.62
CA GLU A 415 27.43 11.83 -13.24
C GLU A 415 26.37 12.23 -12.21
N ASN A 416 25.22 12.72 -12.66
CA ASN A 416 24.09 13.15 -11.82
C ASN A 416 22.91 12.19 -11.85
N ASP A 417 23.07 10.99 -12.42
CA ASP A 417 22.02 9.98 -12.34
C ASP A 417 21.86 9.48 -10.90
N THR A 418 20.68 9.72 -10.34
CA THR A 418 20.33 9.36 -8.95
C THR A 418 20.39 7.87 -8.71
N GLU A 419 19.95 7.06 -9.69
CA GLU A 419 19.94 5.60 -9.59
C GLU A 419 21.36 5.03 -9.54
N CYS A 420 22.28 5.58 -10.33
CA CYS A 420 23.69 5.23 -10.25
C CYS A 420 24.26 5.43 -8.85
N HIS A 421 24.02 6.61 -8.26
CA HIS A 421 24.51 6.90 -6.92
C HIS A 421 23.86 5.97 -5.86
N ARG A 422 22.58 5.65 -5.99
CA ARG A 422 21.88 4.72 -5.10
C ARG A 422 22.52 3.33 -5.14
N ILE A 423 22.78 2.80 -6.33
CA ILE A 423 23.37 1.48 -6.51
C ILE A 423 24.82 1.46 -6.02
N MET A 424 25.63 2.50 -6.36
CA MET A 424 27.01 2.63 -5.90
C MET A 424 27.10 2.70 -4.37
N CYS A 425 26.19 3.41 -3.72
CA CYS A 425 26.08 3.44 -2.26
C CYS A 425 25.92 2.03 -1.70
N ARG A 426 25.00 1.26 -2.23
CA ARG A 426 24.72 -0.10 -1.76
C ARG A 426 25.88 -1.07 -2.01
N ILE A 427 26.50 -1.01 -3.19
CA ILE A 427 27.71 -1.78 -3.51
C ILE A 427 28.82 -1.46 -2.54
N ALA A 428 29.08 -0.18 -2.28
CA ALA A 428 30.13 0.27 -1.37
C ALA A 428 29.87 -0.21 0.07
N LEU A 429 28.61 -0.23 0.52
CA LEU A 429 28.24 -0.76 1.84
C LEU A 429 28.54 -2.26 1.94
N ILE A 430 28.17 -3.05 0.93
CA ILE A 430 28.47 -4.50 0.86
C ILE A 430 30.00 -4.75 0.91
N GLN A 431 30.78 -3.87 0.28
CA GLN A 431 32.25 -3.93 0.28
C GLN A 431 32.89 -3.37 1.54
N ALA A 432 32.11 -2.95 2.56
CA ALA A 432 32.60 -2.24 3.74
C ALA A 432 33.35 -0.92 3.45
N LYS A 433 33.13 -0.32 2.30
CA LYS A 433 33.68 0.98 1.91
C LYS A 433 32.75 2.10 2.40
N TYR A 434 32.62 2.26 3.70
CA TYR A 434 31.60 3.12 4.33
C TYR A 434 31.66 4.58 3.89
N ALA A 435 32.86 5.17 3.79
CA ALA A 435 33.00 6.54 3.34
C ALA A 435 32.54 6.73 1.88
N LYS A 436 32.83 5.75 0.98
CA LYS A 436 32.35 5.78 -0.41
C LYS A 436 30.83 5.61 -0.45
N SER A 437 30.26 4.75 0.42
CA SER A 437 28.83 4.57 0.56
C SER A 437 28.14 5.89 0.98
N ASP A 438 28.65 6.55 2.01
CA ASP A 438 28.10 7.83 2.48
C ASP A 438 28.19 8.92 1.41
N TYR A 439 29.33 9.04 0.70
CA TYR A 439 29.49 10.00 -0.38
C TYR A 439 28.41 9.85 -1.47
N HIS A 440 28.20 8.62 -1.96
CA HIS A 440 27.19 8.39 -2.99
C HIS A 440 25.77 8.60 -2.46
N LEU A 441 25.52 8.25 -1.21
CA LEU A 441 24.21 8.46 -0.59
C LEU A 441 23.88 9.94 -0.41
N GLU A 442 24.82 10.74 0.09
CA GLU A 442 24.65 12.20 0.21
C GLU A 442 24.39 12.83 -1.17
N ARG A 443 25.14 12.40 -2.19
CA ARG A 443 24.96 12.90 -3.54
C ARG A 443 23.56 12.54 -4.07
N ALA A 444 23.11 11.30 -3.87
CA ALA A 444 21.78 10.84 -4.28
C ALA A 444 20.65 11.60 -3.57
N LEU A 445 20.80 11.86 -2.25
CA LEU A 445 19.81 12.59 -1.46
C LEU A 445 19.74 14.09 -1.84
N VAL A 446 20.86 14.69 -2.25
CA VAL A 446 20.86 16.06 -2.81
C VAL A 446 20.09 16.08 -4.14
N LEU A 447 20.26 15.05 -4.97
CA LEU A 447 19.62 14.95 -6.28
C LEU A 447 18.13 14.60 -6.19
N ASN A 448 17.74 13.80 -5.20
CA ASN A 448 16.34 13.37 -4.98
C ASN A 448 16.07 13.10 -3.49
N PRO A 449 15.73 14.13 -2.71
CA PRO A 449 15.56 14.02 -1.25
C PRO A 449 14.27 13.30 -0.81
N ASN A 450 13.30 13.12 -1.69
CA ASN A 450 12.01 12.50 -1.38
C ASN A 450 11.87 11.06 -1.93
N ASP A 451 12.91 10.48 -2.51
CA ASP A 451 12.88 9.06 -2.89
C ASP A 451 12.96 8.17 -1.64
N PRO A 452 11.90 7.40 -1.30
CA PRO A 452 11.89 6.59 -0.10
C PRO A 452 12.99 5.52 -0.08
N ARG A 453 13.50 5.10 -1.26
CA ARG A 453 14.60 4.15 -1.38
C ARG A 453 15.92 4.74 -0.92
N LEU A 454 16.13 6.05 -1.15
CA LEU A 454 17.30 6.79 -0.67
C LEU A 454 17.17 7.09 0.83
N VAL A 455 15.98 7.51 1.23
CA VAL A 455 15.68 7.85 2.63
C VAL A 455 15.88 6.63 3.53
N VAL A 456 15.36 5.45 3.15
CA VAL A 456 15.60 4.22 3.91
C VAL A 456 17.07 3.79 3.85
N GLN A 457 17.75 3.99 2.71
CA GLN A 457 19.18 3.65 2.58
C GLN A 457 20.04 4.46 3.57
N ARG A 458 19.65 5.72 3.88
CA ARG A 458 20.30 6.49 4.95
C ARG A 458 20.15 5.80 6.30
N GLY A 459 18.96 5.33 6.64
CA GLY A 459 18.72 4.56 7.86
C GLY A 459 19.54 3.26 7.89
N ILE A 460 19.59 2.54 6.77
CA ILE A 460 20.40 1.32 6.63
C ILE A 460 21.88 1.63 6.89
N ASN A 461 22.45 2.64 6.20
CA ASN A 461 23.83 3.03 6.39
C ASN A 461 24.13 3.38 7.85
N LEU A 462 23.30 4.21 8.48
CA LEU A 462 23.46 4.59 9.88
C LEU A 462 23.44 3.37 10.83
N THR A 463 22.56 2.41 10.57
CA THR A 463 22.49 1.18 11.35
C THR A 463 23.79 0.39 11.27
N PHE A 464 24.32 0.17 10.06
CA PHE A 464 25.57 -0.59 9.88
C PHE A 464 26.83 0.17 10.31
N LEU A 465 26.76 1.50 10.33
CA LEU A 465 27.81 2.37 10.87
C LEU A 465 27.83 2.39 12.42
N GLY A 466 26.81 1.78 13.08
CA GLY A 466 26.67 1.74 14.53
C GLY A 466 26.02 2.99 15.13
N ASN A 467 25.15 3.63 14.37
CA ASN A 467 24.34 4.78 14.83
C ASN A 467 22.84 4.50 14.67
N PRO A 468 22.30 3.42 15.28
CA PRO A 468 20.94 2.96 15.05
C PRO A 468 19.87 3.93 15.55
N ALA A 469 20.12 4.68 16.63
CA ALA A 469 19.18 5.68 17.12
C ALA A 469 18.90 6.78 16.07
N ALA A 470 19.92 7.21 15.34
CA ALA A 470 19.76 8.17 14.26
C ALA A 470 19.17 7.55 12.98
N ALA A 471 19.21 6.23 12.83
CA ALA A 471 18.64 5.52 11.68
C ALA A 471 17.11 5.47 11.70
N ILE A 472 16.52 5.28 12.89
CA ILE A 472 15.07 5.06 13.07
C ILE A 472 14.22 6.15 12.42
N PRO A 473 14.44 7.47 12.67
CA PRO A 473 13.64 8.53 12.05
C PRO A 473 13.70 8.53 10.51
N TRP A 474 14.84 8.16 9.93
CA TRP A 474 14.98 8.05 8.47
C TRP A 474 14.13 6.90 7.90
N ILE A 475 14.13 5.74 8.57
CA ILE A 475 13.34 4.59 8.14
C ILE A 475 11.84 4.89 8.29
N GLU A 476 11.42 5.52 9.39
CA GLU A 476 10.04 5.96 9.59
C GLU A 476 9.60 6.99 8.56
N THR A 477 10.50 7.91 8.16
CA THR A 477 10.24 8.86 7.07
C THR A 477 10.03 8.13 5.73
N ALA A 478 10.84 7.12 5.41
CA ALA A 478 10.65 6.29 4.22
C ALA A 478 9.29 5.56 4.24
N MET A 479 8.91 5.01 5.40
CA MET A 479 7.59 4.38 5.60
C MET A 479 6.44 5.39 5.41
N ARG A 480 6.66 6.64 5.79
CA ARG A 480 5.68 7.71 5.61
C ARG A 480 5.54 8.15 4.15
N LEU A 481 6.65 8.16 3.40
CA LEU A 481 6.65 8.44 1.96
C LEU A 481 6.00 7.30 1.15
N ASP A 482 6.07 6.06 1.64
CA ASP A 482 5.54 4.86 0.97
C ASP A 482 4.62 4.06 1.91
N PRO A 483 3.48 4.62 2.34
CA PRO A 483 2.70 4.07 3.44
C PRO A 483 2.07 2.71 3.12
N PHE A 484 1.72 2.44 1.87
CA PHE A 484 1.10 1.18 1.48
C PHE A 484 2.10 0.05 1.26
N SER A 485 3.37 0.41 1.09
CA SER A 485 4.48 -0.53 0.99
C SER A 485 5.39 -0.47 2.22
N ALA A 486 4.93 0.13 3.32
CA ALA A 486 5.69 0.28 4.56
C ALA A 486 6.29 -1.05 5.07
N HIS A 487 5.64 -2.18 4.80
CA HIS A 487 6.13 -3.52 5.12
C HIS A 487 7.50 -3.85 4.50
N ARG A 488 7.89 -3.17 3.39
CA ARG A 488 9.21 -3.33 2.76
C ARG A 488 10.35 -2.82 3.65
N TYR A 489 10.04 -1.90 4.55
CA TYR A 489 11.00 -1.22 5.44
C TYR A 489 11.01 -1.80 6.85
N TYR A 490 10.06 -2.69 7.20
CA TYR A 490 9.95 -3.24 8.55
C TYR A 490 11.23 -3.96 8.99
N LEU A 491 11.85 -4.71 8.11
CA LEU A 491 13.06 -5.43 8.43
C LEU A 491 14.24 -4.49 8.76
N ASP A 492 14.34 -3.36 8.07
CA ASP A 492 15.37 -2.36 8.33
C ASP A 492 15.09 -1.62 9.64
N LEU A 493 13.82 -1.34 9.95
CA LEU A 493 13.41 -0.77 11.23
C LEU A 493 13.70 -1.74 12.40
N VAL A 494 13.38 -3.01 12.23
CA VAL A 494 13.68 -4.07 13.21
C VAL A 494 15.17 -4.16 13.49
N ARG A 495 16.01 -4.12 12.45
CA ARG A 495 17.47 -4.11 12.59
C ARG A 495 17.95 -2.89 13.40
N ALA A 496 17.44 -1.71 13.08
CA ALA A 496 17.79 -0.48 13.77
C ALA A 496 17.34 -0.54 15.25
N LEU A 497 16.10 -0.93 15.53
CA LEU A 497 15.56 -1.05 16.88
C LEU A 497 16.32 -2.08 17.73
N PHE A 498 16.63 -3.26 17.18
CA PHE A 498 17.43 -4.26 17.87
C PHE A 498 18.82 -3.74 18.21
N MET A 499 19.49 -3.07 17.25
CA MET A 499 20.81 -2.48 17.47
C MET A 499 20.78 -1.30 18.45
N ASP A 500 19.67 -0.58 18.52
CA ASP A 500 19.40 0.50 19.50
C ASP A 500 18.97 -0.02 20.89
N ARG A 501 19.06 -1.34 21.13
CA ARG A 501 18.65 -1.99 22.39
C ARG A 501 17.16 -1.85 22.73
N ARG A 502 16.31 -1.82 21.73
CA ARG A 502 14.84 -1.75 21.83
C ARG A 502 14.17 -3.03 21.27
N PRO A 503 14.51 -4.23 21.77
CA PRO A 503 14.06 -5.50 21.20
C PRO A 503 12.54 -5.69 21.32
N ALA A 504 11.89 -5.12 22.34
CA ALA A 504 10.43 -5.20 22.48
C ALA A 504 9.70 -4.48 21.32
N GLU A 505 10.20 -3.32 20.91
CA GLU A 505 9.64 -2.59 19.78
C GLU A 505 9.96 -3.31 18.45
N ALA A 506 11.13 -3.94 18.35
CA ALA A 506 11.46 -4.76 17.19
C ALA A 506 10.47 -5.93 17.02
N VAL A 507 10.10 -6.62 18.11
CA VAL A 507 9.07 -7.67 18.10
C VAL A 507 7.72 -7.10 17.66
N ALA A 508 7.28 -5.97 18.22
CA ALA A 508 6.03 -5.33 17.86
C ALA A 508 5.95 -4.92 16.36
N VAL A 509 7.07 -4.54 15.76
CA VAL A 509 7.14 -4.27 14.30
C VAL A 509 7.02 -5.57 13.51
N LEU A 510 7.65 -6.66 13.96
CA LEU A 510 7.58 -7.96 13.29
C LEU A 510 6.17 -8.56 13.32
N GLU A 511 5.41 -8.36 14.39
CA GLU A 511 4.00 -8.80 14.49
C GLU A 511 3.10 -8.14 13.44
N ARG A 512 3.47 -6.97 12.94
CA ARG A 512 2.75 -6.25 11.87
C ARG A 512 3.02 -6.81 10.47
N THR A 513 4.01 -7.71 10.32
CA THR A 513 4.37 -8.25 9.01
C THR A 513 3.49 -9.45 8.66
N THR A 514 2.97 -9.46 7.44
CA THR A 514 2.19 -10.59 6.90
C THR A 514 3.04 -11.53 6.04
N ARG A 515 4.25 -11.11 5.68
CA ARG A 515 5.17 -11.90 4.84
C ARG A 515 6.00 -12.83 5.72
N GLN A 516 5.86 -14.12 5.46
CA GLN A 516 6.73 -15.15 6.04
C GLN A 516 8.03 -15.24 5.23
N HIS A 517 9.06 -14.53 5.68
CA HIS A 517 10.40 -14.60 5.11
C HIS A 517 11.37 -15.01 6.21
N TRP A 518 12.37 -15.85 5.90
CA TRP A 518 13.30 -16.39 6.89
C TRP A 518 14.03 -15.32 7.71
N GLU A 519 14.31 -14.13 7.15
CA GLU A 519 14.93 -13.03 7.89
C GLU A 519 14.01 -12.43 8.96
N HIS A 520 12.69 -12.41 8.77
CA HIS A 520 11.76 -11.95 9.80
C HIS A 520 11.82 -12.88 11.01
N TYR A 521 11.83 -14.18 10.77
CA TYR A 521 12.00 -15.18 11.82
C TYR A 521 13.37 -15.09 12.51
N LEU A 522 14.45 -14.86 11.76
CA LEU A 522 15.79 -14.68 12.33
C LEU A 522 15.85 -13.47 13.27
N TRP A 523 15.29 -12.32 12.86
CA TRP A 523 15.27 -11.13 13.71
C TRP A 523 14.28 -11.24 14.86
N ALA A 524 13.18 -11.99 14.71
CA ALA A 524 12.30 -12.37 15.81
C ALA A 524 13.05 -13.23 16.85
N ALA A 525 13.82 -14.22 16.40
CA ALA A 525 14.64 -15.06 17.25
C ALA A 525 15.66 -14.23 18.07
N ALA A 526 16.39 -13.33 17.39
CA ALA A 526 17.36 -12.46 18.05
C ALA A 526 16.68 -11.52 19.08
N SER A 527 15.54 -10.92 18.71
CA SER A 527 14.83 -9.97 19.56
C SER A 527 14.21 -10.64 20.80
N ASN A 528 13.56 -11.80 20.63
CA ASN A 528 13.01 -12.58 21.74
C ASN A 528 14.11 -13.12 22.67
N ALA A 529 15.25 -13.55 22.12
CA ALA A 529 16.40 -13.95 22.92
C ALA A 529 16.96 -12.78 23.76
N ALA A 530 16.96 -11.56 23.22
CA ALA A 530 17.37 -10.36 23.95
C ALA A 530 16.38 -10.00 25.08
N LEU A 531 15.11 -10.34 24.94
CA LEU A 531 14.05 -10.19 25.95
C LEU A 531 14.02 -11.34 26.98
N ASN A 532 14.87 -12.38 26.81
CA ASN A 532 14.86 -13.63 27.57
C ASN A 532 13.59 -14.50 27.37
N GLU A 533 12.83 -14.28 26.31
CA GLU A 533 11.66 -15.06 25.91
C GLU A 533 12.12 -16.33 25.17
N LYS A 534 12.65 -17.32 25.93
CA LYS A 534 13.34 -18.50 25.37
C LYS A 534 12.48 -19.33 24.42
N ALA A 535 11.20 -19.54 24.76
CA ALA A 535 10.30 -20.35 23.94
C ALA A 535 10.04 -19.69 22.58
N ALA A 536 9.69 -18.40 22.58
CA ALA A 536 9.46 -17.63 21.36
C ALA A 536 10.74 -17.46 20.52
N ALA A 537 11.91 -17.32 21.16
CA ALA A 537 13.19 -17.25 20.46
C ALA A 537 13.51 -18.56 19.74
N LEU A 538 13.32 -19.72 20.40
CA LEU A 538 13.54 -21.03 19.80
C LEU A 538 12.57 -21.33 18.66
N GLU A 539 11.29 -21.03 18.84
CA GLU A 539 10.26 -21.20 17.79
C GLU A 539 10.61 -20.37 16.55
N ALA A 540 10.98 -19.11 16.74
CA ALA A 540 11.38 -18.24 15.66
C ALA A 540 12.67 -18.74 14.97
N ALA A 541 13.66 -19.23 15.72
CA ALA A 541 14.88 -19.81 15.16
C ALA A 541 14.58 -21.04 14.29
N GLN A 542 13.68 -21.93 14.75
CA GLN A 542 13.23 -23.08 13.98
C GLN A 542 12.49 -22.66 12.70
N GLY A 543 11.63 -21.65 12.76
CA GLY A 543 10.96 -21.08 11.59
C GLY A 543 11.95 -20.54 10.55
N ALA A 544 13.02 -19.85 10.99
CA ALA A 544 14.07 -19.38 10.11
C ALA A 544 14.82 -20.53 9.41
N ILE A 545 15.18 -21.57 10.16
CA ILE A 545 15.89 -22.76 9.65
C ILE A 545 15.00 -23.56 8.69
N MET A 546 13.70 -23.70 8.99
CA MET A 546 12.76 -24.41 8.13
C MET A 546 12.67 -23.76 6.74
N LEU A 547 12.65 -22.42 6.68
CA LEU A 547 12.63 -21.68 5.42
C LEU A 547 13.99 -21.59 4.74
N ARG A 548 15.07 -21.73 5.50
CA ARG A 548 16.46 -21.71 5.00
C ARG A 548 17.32 -22.72 5.74
N PRO A 549 17.34 -23.99 5.32
CA PRO A 549 18.04 -25.07 6.04
C PRO A 549 19.56 -24.90 6.20
N GLN A 550 20.18 -24.08 5.32
CA GLN A 550 21.64 -23.81 5.37
C GLN A 550 21.99 -22.57 6.20
N LEU A 551 21.00 -21.99 6.91
CA LEU A 551 21.20 -20.80 7.71
C LEU A 551 22.09 -21.13 8.91
N SER A 552 23.18 -20.36 9.09
CA SER A 552 24.02 -20.37 10.27
C SER A 552 24.36 -18.95 10.70
N ILE A 553 24.76 -18.80 11.95
CA ILE A 553 25.18 -17.51 12.51
C ILE A 553 26.34 -16.93 11.69
N ALA A 554 27.35 -17.73 11.38
CA ALA A 554 28.49 -17.32 10.59
C ALA A 554 28.07 -16.86 9.18
N SER A 555 27.21 -17.62 8.50
CA SER A 555 26.74 -17.29 7.15
C SER A 555 25.97 -15.97 7.07
N TYR A 556 25.23 -15.64 8.13
CA TYR A 556 24.45 -14.42 8.18
C TYR A 556 25.24 -13.21 8.70
N VAL A 557 25.85 -13.36 9.89
CA VAL A 557 26.50 -12.24 10.60
C VAL A 557 27.79 -11.79 9.90
N ASP A 558 28.55 -12.72 9.34
CA ASP A 558 29.83 -12.43 8.69
C ASP A 558 29.75 -12.39 7.15
N GLY A 559 28.73 -13.05 6.57
CA GLY A 559 28.60 -13.23 5.14
C GLY A 559 27.89 -12.10 4.42
N ARG A 560 26.70 -11.67 4.93
CA ARG A 560 25.79 -10.82 4.17
C ARG A 560 26.08 -9.32 4.29
N PHE A 561 26.37 -8.86 5.51
CA PHE A 561 26.60 -7.44 5.80
C PHE A 561 27.84 -7.26 6.67
N LYS A 562 28.57 -6.22 6.39
CA LYS A 562 29.76 -5.86 7.16
C LYS A 562 29.40 -4.78 8.17
N TRP A 563 29.25 -5.16 9.42
CA TRP A 563 29.05 -4.23 10.53
C TRP A 563 30.34 -3.47 10.82
N LYS A 564 30.29 -2.16 10.89
CA LYS A 564 31.48 -1.34 11.17
C LYS A 564 31.99 -1.56 12.59
N ARG A 565 31.07 -1.71 13.56
CA ARG A 565 31.42 -1.96 14.96
C ARG A 565 31.43 -3.47 15.24
N SER A 566 32.52 -3.96 15.80
CA SER A 566 32.62 -5.36 16.23
C SER A 566 31.62 -5.73 17.34
N GLU A 567 31.25 -4.75 18.17
CA GLU A 567 30.27 -4.90 19.25
C GLU A 567 28.87 -5.22 18.75
N ASP A 568 28.44 -4.57 17.64
CA ASP A 568 27.12 -4.79 17.04
C ASP A 568 27.06 -6.19 16.43
N ARG A 569 28.13 -6.63 15.78
CA ARG A 569 28.28 -7.99 15.26
C ARG A 569 28.26 -9.03 16.40
N ALA A 570 28.99 -8.79 17.49
CA ALA A 570 29.02 -9.67 18.63
C ALA A 570 27.64 -9.79 19.29
N ARG A 571 26.92 -8.68 19.46
CA ARG A 571 25.58 -8.65 20.05
C ARG A 571 24.61 -9.50 19.25
N LEU A 572 24.60 -9.37 17.91
CA LEU A 572 23.71 -10.16 17.06
C LEU A 572 24.07 -11.65 17.14
N ARG A 573 25.37 -11.99 17.09
CA ARG A 573 25.85 -13.37 17.23
C ARG A 573 25.40 -13.99 18.54
N GLU A 574 25.60 -13.29 19.66
CA GLU A 574 25.20 -13.77 20.98
C GLU A 574 23.68 -14.00 21.06
N ALA A 575 22.88 -13.05 20.56
CA ALA A 575 21.42 -13.19 20.58
C ALA A 575 20.95 -14.40 19.76
N LEU A 576 21.51 -14.60 18.56
CA LEU A 576 21.17 -15.73 17.70
C LEU A 576 21.61 -17.07 18.28
N ALA A 577 22.80 -17.13 18.92
CA ALA A 577 23.27 -18.33 19.63
C ALA A 577 22.34 -18.68 20.81
N ARG A 578 21.91 -17.67 21.58
CA ARG A 578 20.94 -17.86 22.68
C ARG A 578 19.56 -18.30 22.17
N ALA A 579 19.18 -17.95 20.96
CA ALA A 579 17.95 -18.41 20.30
C ALA A 579 18.06 -19.85 19.76
N GLY A 580 19.27 -20.46 19.75
CA GLY A 580 19.50 -21.83 19.29
C GLY A 580 19.77 -21.97 17.78
N LEU A 581 20.21 -20.90 17.10
CA LEU A 581 20.69 -21.03 15.72
C LEU A 581 22.05 -21.75 15.69
N PRO A 582 22.36 -22.55 14.65
CA PRO A 582 23.67 -23.17 14.45
C PRO A 582 24.77 -22.12 14.17
N GLU A 583 26.01 -22.39 14.62
CA GLU A 583 27.18 -21.51 14.41
C GLU A 583 27.56 -21.30 12.94
#